data_f5a473b5580c154478c1660992bdeecd
#
_entry.id   f5a473b5580c154478c1660992bdeecd
#
_cell.length_a   1.000
_cell.length_b   1.000
_cell.length_c   1.000
_cell.angle_alpha   90.00
_cell.angle_beta   90.00
_cell.angle_gamma   90.00
#
_symmetry.space_group_name_H-M   'P 1'
#
loop_
_entity.id
_entity.type
_entity.pdbx_description
1 polymer ?
#
loop_
_entity_poly.entity_id
_entity_poly.type
_entity_poly.pdbx_seq_one_letter_code
_entity_poly.pdbx_strand_id
1 'polypeptide(L)'
;ALVMKPAETQLSKQNLWDYAMKLPARKNPLGKGNLRSAQFEPTYFEFSGACAGCGETPYINMVTRLFGDRMMIANATGCSSIYGASSPSMPYTKNAKGQVPL
;
A
#
# COMPACT_ATOMS: atom_id res chain seq x y z
N ALA A 1 17.18 -11.79 2.28
CA ALA A 1 16.26 -12.26 3.31
C ALA A 1 15.98 -11.16 4.34
N LEU A 2 14.83 -11.24 5.00
CA LEU A 2 14.47 -10.30 6.06
C LEU A 2 15.22 -10.67 7.34
N VAL A 3 15.83 -9.67 7.98
CA VAL A 3 16.51 -9.85 9.24
C VAL A 3 16.09 -8.77 10.23
N MET A 4 16.03 -9.12 11.51
CA MET A 4 15.73 -8.17 12.58
C MET A 4 17.02 -7.50 13.04
N LYS A 5 16.99 -6.17 13.18
CA LYS A 5 18.11 -5.39 13.69
C LYS A 5 17.59 -4.33 14.67
N PRO A 6 18.40 -3.91 15.64
CA PRO A 6 18.01 -2.80 16.51
C PRO A 6 17.70 -1.54 15.71
N ALA A 7 16.61 -0.83 16.06
CA ALA A 7 16.18 0.34 15.33
C ALA A 7 17.25 1.45 15.29
N GLU A 8 18.00 1.62 16.37
CA GLU A 8 19.03 2.65 16.48
C GLU A 8 20.11 2.52 15.40
N THR A 9 20.42 1.28 14.99
CA THR A 9 21.45 1.03 13.97
C THR A 9 20.98 1.36 12.57
N GLN A 10 19.68 1.56 12.38
CA GLN A 10 19.05 1.78 11.07
C GLN A 10 18.50 3.19 10.89
N LEU A 11 18.57 4.04 11.90
CA LEU A 11 18.00 5.40 11.83
C LEU A 11 18.63 6.27 10.73
N SER A 12 19.91 6.03 10.40
CA SER A 12 20.59 6.76 9.32
C SER A 12 19.98 6.50 7.95
N LYS A 13 19.21 5.41 7.79
CA LYS A 13 18.55 5.06 6.54
C LYS A 13 17.23 5.79 6.34
N GLN A 14 16.75 6.50 7.35
CA GLN A 14 15.49 7.26 7.25
C GLN A 14 15.55 8.29 6.13
N ASN A 15 16.69 8.93 5.94
CA ASN A 15 16.87 9.92 4.86
C ASN A 15 16.67 9.31 3.47
N LEU A 16 17.14 8.08 3.27
CA LEU A 16 16.95 7.36 2.00
C LEU A 16 15.49 7.03 1.75
N TRP A 17 14.78 6.61 2.81
CA TRP A 17 13.34 6.34 2.73
C TRP A 17 12.57 7.61 2.38
N ASP A 18 12.85 8.72 3.06
CA ASP A 18 12.19 9.99 2.83
C ASP A 18 12.41 10.48 1.41
N TYR A 19 13.62 10.32 0.89
CA TYR A 19 13.93 10.64 -0.51
C TYR A 19 13.12 9.78 -1.47
N ALA A 20 13.07 8.48 -1.23
CA ALA A 20 12.33 7.55 -2.08
C ALA A 20 10.83 7.88 -2.11
N MET A 21 10.26 8.28 -0.98
CA MET A 21 8.84 8.66 -0.90
C MET A 21 8.51 9.96 -1.64
N LYS A 22 9.50 10.81 -1.88
CA LYS A 22 9.33 12.07 -2.62
C LYS A 22 9.46 11.92 -4.12
N LEU A 23 9.93 10.76 -4.60
CA LEU A 23 10.08 10.54 -6.04
C LEU A 23 8.71 10.52 -6.71
N PRO A 24 8.56 11.20 -7.87
CA PRO A 24 7.30 11.18 -8.59
C PRO A 24 7.02 9.80 -9.17
N ALA A 25 5.74 9.44 -9.26
CA ALA A 25 5.33 8.21 -9.92
C ALA A 25 5.70 8.27 -11.39
N ARG A 26 6.29 7.20 -11.92
CA ARG A 26 6.61 7.11 -13.34
C ARG A 26 5.37 6.80 -14.15
N LYS A 27 5.35 7.30 -15.38
CA LYS A 27 4.27 6.98 -16.31
C LYS A 27 4.28 5.47 -16.59
N ASN A 28 3.11 4.86 -16.50
CA ASN A 28 2.93 3.45 -16.83
C ASN A 28 3.07 3.28 -18.35
N PRO A 29 4.10 2.57 -18.85
CA PRO A 29 4.33 2.46 -20.30
C PRO A 29 3.30 1.58 -21.01
N LEU A 30 2.56 0.74 -20.26
CA LEU A 30 1.62 -0.23 -20.83
C LEU A 30 0.16 0.17 -20.65
N GLY A 31 -0.12 1.29 -19.95
CA GLY A 31 -1.48 1.71 -19.63
C GLY A 31 -2.13 0.83 -18.58
N LYS A 32 -3.37 1.18 -18.18
CA LYS A 32 -4.07 0.50 -17.09
C LYS A 32 -4.89 -0.72 -17.52
N GLY A 33 -4.85 -1.10 -18.78
CA GLY A 33 -5.81 -2.00 -19.40
C GLY A 33 -5.72 -3.48 -19.04
N ASN A 34 -4.72 -3.93 -18.30
CA ASN A 34 -4.58 -5.33 -17.93
C ASN A 34 -3.92 -5.49 -16.57
N LEU A 35 -4.00 -6.71 -16.01
CA LEU A 35 -3.48 -7.05 -14.70
C LEU A 35 -1.98 -6.78 -14.55
N ARG A 36 -1.21 -7.12 -15.57
CA ARG A 36 0.24 -6.99 -15.52
C ARG A 36 0.67 -5.53 -15.48
N SER A 37 0.07 -4.70 -16.33
CA SER A 37 0.41 -3.28 -16.38
C SER A 37 -0.14 -2.49 -15.20
N ALA A 38 -1.25 -2.95 -14.59
CA ALA A 38 -1.80 -2.33 -13.40
C ALA A 38 -0.82 -2.32 -12.23
N GLN A 39 0.14 -3.24 -12.20
CA GLN A 39 1.14 -3.32 -11.13
C GLN A 39 2.11 -2.12 -11.13
N PHE A 40 2.18 -1.37 -12.22
CA PHE A 40 2.99 -0.14 -12.28
C PHE A 40 2.27 1.08 -11.73
N GLU A 41 0.98 0.98 -11.45
CA GLU A 41 0.22 2.08 -10.85
C GLU A 41 0.48 2.14 -9.34
N PRO A 42 0.45 3.35 -8.73
CA PRO A 42 0.56 3.48 -7.27
C PRO A 42 -0.60 2.74 -6.58
N THR A 43 -0.28 2.09 -5.47
CA THR A 43 -1.30 1.44 -4.65
C THR A 43 -1.71 2.32 -3.48
N TYR A 44 -2.95 2.18 -3.02
CA TYR A 44 -3.41 2.78 -1.78
C TYR A 44 -3.39 1.79 -0.61
N PHE A 45 -2.84 0.61 -0.83
CA PHE A 45 -2.79 -0.44 0.19
C PHE A 45 -1.37 -0.97 0.29
N GLU A 46 -0.67 -0.62 1.38
CA GLU A 46 0.75 -0.96 1.58
C GLU A 46 1.00 -1.47 2.99
N PHE A 47 1.92 -2.43 3.09
CA PHE A 47 2.46 -2.89 4.37
C PHE A 47 1.39 -3.35 5.36
N SER A 48 0.46 -4.19 4.90
CA SER A 48 -0.62 -4.71 5.74
C SER A 48 -0.09 -5.61 6.86
N GLY A 49 -0.80 -5.62 7.98
CA GLY A 49 -0.52 -6.53 9.08
C GLY A 49 -1.13 -7.92 8.91
N ALA A 50 -1.54 -8.29 7.70
CA ALA A 50 -2.10 -9.61 7.41
C ALA A 50 -1.03 -10.70 7.52
N CYS A 51 -1.47 -11.96 7.55
CA CYS A 51 -0.57 -13.11 7.62
C CYS A 51 0.36 -13.15 6.42
N ALA A 52 1.57 -13.67 6.61
CA ALA A 52 2.50 -13.88 5.51
C ALA A 52 1.86 -14.81 4.46
N GLY A 53 1.90 -14.37 3.19
CA GLY A 53 1.28 -15.13 2.11
C GLY A 53 -0.24 -15.10 2.08
N CYS A 54 -0.88 -14.14 2.76
CA CYS A 54 -2.32 -13.97 2.75
C CYS A 54 -2.83 -13.78 1.31
N GLY A 55 -3.77 -14.60 0.87
CA GLY A 55 -4.31 -14.57 -0.48
C GLY A 55 -5.23 -13.40 -0.78
N GLU A 56 -5.73 -12.71 0.24
CA GLU A 56 -6.65 -11.58 0.09
C GLU A 56 -5.94 -10.27 -0.26
N THR A 57 -4.77 -10.04 0.34
CA THR A 57 -4.07 -8.77 0.20
C THR A 57 -3.67 -8.41 -1.24
N PRO A 58 -3.25 -9.37 -2.10
CA PRO A 58 -3.00 -9.06 -3.50
C PRO A 58 -4.22 -8.52 -4.24
N TYR A 59 -5.41 -9.03 -3.93
CA TYR A 59 -6.66 -8.55 -4.55
C TYR A 59 -6.99 -7.13 -4.12
N ILE A 60 -6.85 -6.83 -2.83
CA ILE A 60 -7.07 -5.47 -2.31
C ILE A 60 -6.09 -4.51 -2.95
N ASN A 61 -4.82 -4.89 -3.02
CA ASN A 61 -3.78 -4.09 -3.64
C ASN A 61 -4.12 -3.75 -5.10
N MET A 62 -4.53 -4.74 -5.87
CA MET A 62 -4.90 -4.55 -7.27
C MET A 62 -6.12 -3.67 -7.44
N VAL A 63 -7.17 -3.90 -6.65
CA VAL A 63 -8.40 -3.11 -6.72
C VAL A 63 -8.12 -1.65 -6.38
N THR A 64 -7.31 -1.39 -5.37
CA THR A 64 -6.95 -0.02 -5.01
C THR A 64 -6.06 0.65 -6.05
N ARG A 65 -5.22 -0.10 -6.77
CA ARG A 65 -4.45 0.47 -7.89
C ARG A 65 -5.35 0.93 -9.03
N LEU A 66 -6.41 0.18 -9.31
CA LEU A 66 -7.32 0.48 -10.43
C LEU A 66 -8.37 1.53 -10.08
N PHE A 67 -8.92 1.45 -8.88
CA PHE A 67 -10.12 2.21 -8.51
C PHE A 67 -9.98 3.04 -7.25
N GLY A 68 -8.80 3.05 -6.61
CA GLY A 68 -8.60 3.68 -5.29
C GLY A 68 -9.07 5.13 -5.19
N ASP A 69 -8.94 5.91 -6.26
CA ASP A 69 -9.36 7.31 -6.28
C ASP A 69 -10.87 7.49 -6.14
N ARG A 70 -11.64 6.47 -6.45
CA ARG A 70 -13.09 6.55 -6.60
C ARG A 70 -13.85 5.55 -5.74
N MET A 71 -13.13 4.68 -5.01
CA MET A 71 -13.79 3.61 -4.25
C MET A 71 -14.04 4.05 -2.81
N MET A 72 -15.08 3.46 -2.24
CA MET A 72 -15.37 3.52 -0.82
C MET A 72 -15.27 2.10 -0.28
N ILE A 73 -14.66 1.95 0.90
CA ILE A 73 -14.46 0.64 1.51
C ILE A 73 -15.30 0.54 2.77
N ALA A 74 -16.12 -0.50 2.84
CA ALA A 74 -16.88 -0.85 4.02
C ALA A 74 -16.69 -2.34 4.32
N ASN A 75 -16.31 -2.66 5.53
CA ASN A 75 -15.99 -4.02 5.95
C ASN A 75 -16.89 -4.47 7.09
N ALA A 76 -17.20 -5.76 7.08
CA ALA A 76 -17.74 -6.42 8.26
C ALA A 76 -16.61 -6.91 9.17
N THR A 77 -16.94 -7.40 10.35
CA THR A 77 -15.97 -7.98 11.28
C THR A 77 -15.27 -9.19 10.65
N GLY A 78 -13.95 -9.19 10.68
CA GLY A 78 -13.13 -10.24 10.08
C GLY A 78 -11.69 -9.77 9.93
N CYS A 79 -10.89 -10.57 9.20
CA CYS A 79 -9.47 -10.25 9.02
C CYS A 79 -9.26 -8.88 8.38
N SER A 80 -10.00 -8.57 7.32
CA SER A 80 -9.82 -7.31 6.59
C SER A 80 -10.17 -6.08 7.43
N SER A 81 -11.14 -6.18 8.33
CA SER A 81 -11.45 -5.08 9.24
C SER A 81 -10.37 -4.91 10.30
N ILE A 82 -9.75 -6.00 10.71
CA ILE A 82 -8.70 -5.95 11.73
C ILE A 82 -7.42 -5.36 11.17
N TYR A 83 -6.88 -5.91 10.08
CA TYR A 83 -5.62 -5.37 9.53
C TYR A 83 -5.82 -4.05 8.79
N GLY A 84 -7.02 -3.74 8.34
CA GLY A 84 -7.32 -2.50 7.62
C GLY A 84 -7.61 -1.31 8.51
N ALA A 85 -7.96 -1.53 9.77
CA ALA A 85 -8.38 -0.46 10.68
C ALA A 85 -7.60 -0.40 12.00
N SER A 86 -6.57 -1.20 12.19
CA SER A 86 -5.75 -1.18 13.41
C SER A 86 -4.83 0.03 13.42
N SER A 87 -5.14 1.01 14.26
CA SER A 87 -4.28 2.19 14.43
C SER A 87 -3.10 1.85 15.34
N PRO A 88 -1.86 2.28 15.02
CA PRO A 88 -1.46 3.14 13.89
C PRO A 88 -1.06 2.37 12.63
N SER A 89 -1.26 1.08 12.57
CA SER A 89 -0.75 0.19 11.51
C SER A 89 -1.70 0.09 10.31
N MET A 90 -2.44 1.13 10.01
CA MET A 90 -3.39 1.14 8.89
C MET A 90 -2.65 1.08 7.55
N PRO A 91 -2.96 0.09 6.69
CA PRO A 91 -2.24 -0.10 5.42
C PRO A 91 -2.70 0.83 4.30
N TYR A 92 -3.82 1.53 4.46
CA TYR A 92 -4.31 2.44 3.43
C TYR A 92 -3.56 3.77 3.47
N THR A 93 -3.14 4.22 2.29
CA THR A 93 -2.34 5.44 2.13
C THR A 93 -3.09 6.48 1.32
N LYS A 94 -2.48 7.67 1.19
CA LYS A 94 -3.08 8.80 0.49
C LYS A 94 -2.48 8.97 -0.90
N ASN A 95 -3.27 9.53 -1.82
CA ASN A 95 -2.75 9.99 -3.09
C ASN A 95 -2.09 11.38 -2.92
N ALA A 96 -1.56 11.94 -4.02
CA ALA A 96 -0.94 13.26 -4.02
C ALA A 96 -1.89 14.38 -3.58
N LYS A 97 -3.21 14.17 -3.71
CA LYS A 97 -4.24 15.14 -3.29
C LYS A 97 -4.70 14.92 -1.84
N GLY A 98 -4.12 13.97 -1.13
CA GLY A 98 -4.49 13.67 0.24
C GLY A 98 -5.74 12.79 0.41
N GLN A 99 -6.27 12.23 -0.67
CA GLN A 99 -7.44 11.36 -0.63
C GLN A 99 -7.05 9.92 -0.31
N VAL A 100 -7.90 9.24 0.42
CA VAL A 100 -7.76 7.82 0.76
C VAL A 100 -9.06 7.09 0.39
N PRO A 101 -9.01 5.79 0.12
CA PRO A 101 -10.22 4.98 0.02
C PRO A 101 -10.97 4.99 1.35
N LEU A 102 -12.24 5.27 1.31
CA LEU A 102 -13.10 5.36 2.49
C LEU A 102 -13.92 4.10 2.70
#